data_2f421b30b67f8b6b5400105ed914b0d7
#
_entry.id   2f421b30b67f8b6b5400105ed914b0d7
#
_cell.length_a   1.000
_cell.length_b   1.000
_cell.length_c   1.000
_cell.angle_alpha   90.00
_cell.angle_beta   90.00
_cell.angle_gamma   90.00
#
_symmetry.space_group_name_H-M   'P 1'
#
loop_
_entity.id
_entity.type
_entity.pdbx_description
1 polymer ?
#
loop_
_entity_poly.entity_id
_entity_poly.type
_entity_poly.pdbx_seq_one_letter_code
_entity_poly.pdbx_strand_id
1 'polypeptide(L)'
;MKKTDKPLAAHLEFKERLEELFSQAPKGFGYMCFYYFTNGEEPCEEGVIGRSNEPFIAHTIVNSMLKSETVSDLIQAASSYVTECRIRENKGNHDKHQKTTV
;
A
#
# COMPACT_ATOMS: atom_id res chain seq x y z
N MET A 1 5.48 -26.86 -5.64
CA MET A 1 4.24 -26.65 -5.01
C MET A 1 4.00 -25.21 -4.65
N LYS A 2 2.84 -24.77 -4.90
CA LYS A 2 2.55 -23.34 -4.82
C LYS A 2 1.73 -22.96 -3.60
N LYS A 3 1.95 -23.61 -2.51
CA LYS A 3 1.17 -23.32 -1.33
C LYS A 3 1.40 -21.92 -0.80
N THR A 4 2.47 -21.28 -1.23
CA THR A 4 2.74 -19.92 -0.79
C THR A 4 1.84 -18.89 -1.44
N ASP A 5 1.06 -19.32 -2.42
CA ASP A 5 0.19 -18.39 -3.12
C ASP A 5 -1.03 -18.00 -2.30
N LYS A 6 -1.34 -18.76 -1.26
CA LYS A 6 -2.55 -18.53 -0.52
C LYS A 6 -2.26 -18.11 0.90
N PRO A 7 -3.04 -17.16 1.41
CA PRO A 7 -2.91 -16.80 2.81
C PRO A 7 -3.38 -17.94 3.69
N LEU A 8 -2.81 -18.04 4.86
CA LEU A 8 -3.21 -19.03 5.83
C LEU A 8 -4.50 -18.60 6.50
N ALA A 9 -5.21 -19.58 7.05
CA ALA A 9 -6.46 -19.27 7.75
C ALA A 9 -6.23 -18.25 8.86
N ALA A 10 -5.10 -18.37 9.56
CA ALA A 10 -4.78 -17.43 10.62
C ALA A 10 -4.62 -16.00 10.09
N HIS A 11 -4.10 -15.87 8.88
CA HIS A 11 -3.96 -14.54 8.28
C HIS A 11 -5.33 -13.92 8.03
N LEU A 12 -6.24 -14.70 7.48
CA LEU A 12 -7.56 -14.18 7.17
C LEU A 12 -8.32 -13.83 8.43
N GLU A 13 -8.17 -14.63 9.45
CA GLU A 13 -8.84 -14.36 10.71
C GLU A 13 -8.32 -13.09 11.34
N PHE A 14 -7.01 -12.90 11.31
CA PHE A 14 -6.43 -11.70 11.87
C PHE A 14 -6.87 -10.47 11.08
N LYS A 15 -6.93 -10.61 9.78
CA LYS A 15 -7.36 -9.49 8.93
C LYS A 15 -8.77 -9.06 9.28
N GLU A 16 -9.64 -10.03 9.49
CA GLU A 16 -11.03 -9.72 9.85
C GLU A 16 -11.08 -8.97 11.16
N ARG A 17 -10.31 -9.41 12.14
CA ARG A 17 -10.27 -8.74 13.43
C ARG A 17 -9.75 -7.33 13.30
N LEU A 18 -8.75 -7.15 12.48
CA LEU A 18 -8.17 -5.84 12.28
C LEU A 18 -9.17 -4.90 11.65
N GLU A 19 -9.87 -5.37 10.63
CA GLU A 19 -10.87 -4.56 9.96
C GLU A 19 -12.01 -4.20 10.91
N GLU A 20 -12.40 -5.15 11.72
CA GLU A 20 -13.46 -4.88 12.68
C GLU A 20 -13.02 -3.84 13.71
N LEU A 21 -11.79 -3.94 14.18
CA LEU A 21 -11.27 -2.98 15.15
C LEU A 21 -11.27 -1.58 14.55
N PHE A 22 -10.76 -1.45 13.32
CA PHE A 22 -10.71 -0.15 12.69
C PHE A 22 -12.09 0.40 12.39
N SER A 23 -13.06 -0.47 12.15
CA SER A 23 -14.42 0.01 11.88
C SER A 23 -15.03 0.66 13.11
N GLN A 24 -14.48 0.38 14.29
CA GLN A 24 -14.96 0.95 15.53
C GLN A 24 -14.14 2.16 15.97
N ALA A 25 -13.25 2.62 15.14
CA ALA A 25 -12.41 3.76 15.48
C ALA A 25 -13.28 5.00 15.71
N PRO A 26 -12.93 5.79 16.71
CA PRO A 26 -13.74 6.96 17.02
C PRO A 26 -13.70 7.99 15.91
N LYS A 27 -14.72 8.82 15.90
CA LYS A 27 -14.79 9.90 14.96
C LYS A 27 -13.56 10.80 15.13
N GLY A 28 -12.99 11.22 14.02
CA GLY A 28 -11.82 12.06 14.08
C GLY A 28 -10.53 11.29 14.02
N PHE A 29 -10.59 9.97 14.07
CA PHE A 29 -9.39 9.15 13.97
C PHE A 29 -9.17 8.80 12.51
N GLY A 30 -8.06 9.26 11.96
CA GLY A 30 -7.67 8.93 10.59
C GLY A 30 -6.51 7.97 10.60
N TYR A 31 -6.49 7.10 9.62
CA TYR A 31 -5.44 6.09 9.60
C TYR A 31 -5.29 5.53 8.19
N MET A 32 -4.13 4.95 7.96
CA MET A 32 -3.86 4.23 6.73
C MET A 32 -2.86 3.15 7.09
N CYS A 33 -3.27 1.91 6.92
CA CYS A 33 -2.48 0.76 7.33
C CYS A 33 -2.14 -0.08 6.10
N PHE A 34 -0.86 -0.15 5.79
CA PHE A 34 -0.36 -1.02 4.73
C PHE A 34 0.06 -2.33 5.36
N TYR A 35 -0.37 -3.42 4.77
CA TYR A 35 -0.06 -4.72 5.37
C TYR A 35 0.22 -5.75 4.30
N TYR A 36 0.89 -6.79 4.73
CA TYR A 36 1.06 -7.96 3.89
C TYR A 36 1.11 -9.19 4.78
N PHE A 37 0.76 -10.32 4.20
CA PHE A 37 0.92 -11.61 4.85
C PHE A 37 1.86 -12.44 4.01
N THR A 38 2.65 -13.27 4.68
CA THR A 38 3.55 -14.17 3.99
C THR A 38 3.53 -15.50 4.71
N ASN A 39 3.65 -16.56 3.94
CA ASN A 39 3.81 -17.86 4.56
C ASN A 39 5.11 -18.49 4.10
N GLY A 40 6.11 -17.64 3.85
CA GLY A 40 7.41 -18.12 3.43
C GLY A 40 8.25 -16.99 2.93
N GLU A 41 8.51 -17.00 1.66
CA GLU A 41 9.48 -16.07 1.09
C GLU A 41 8.84 -14.86 0.45
N GLU A 42 7.60 -14.99 0.01
CA GLU A 42 6.94 -13.90 -0.69
C GLU A 42 5.62 -13.59 -0.06
N PRO A 43 5.16 -12.36 -0.21
CA PRO A 43 3.82 -12.03 0.26
C PRO A 43 2.77 -12.81 -0.53
N CYS A 44 1.81 -13.37 0.18
CA CYS A 44 0.71 -14.07 -0.46
C CYS A 44 -0.56 -13.23 -0.44
N GLU A 45 -0.54 -12.12 0.27
CA GLU A 45 -1.64 -11.18 0.26
C GLU A 45 -1.12 -9.85 0.77
N GLU A 46 -1.59 -8.78 0.18
CA GLU A 46 -1.21 -7.45 0.63
C GLU A 46 -2.35 -6.50 0.35
N GLY A 47 -2.36 -5.41 1.09
CA GLY A 47 -3.41 -4.46 0.90
C GLY A 47 -3.23 -3.24 1.78
N VAL A 48 -4.27 -2.42 1.79
CA VAL A 48 -4.28 -1.24 2.62
C VAL A 48 -5.67 -1.06 3.20
N ILE A 49 -5.70 -0.72 4.48
CA ILE A 49 -6.94 -0.39 5.17
C ILE A 49 -6.80 1.05 5.62
N GLY A 50 -7.78 1.88 5.26
CA GLY A 50 -7.63 3.27 5.62
C GLY A 50 -8.91 4.04 5.64
N ARG A 51 -8.92 5.08 6.44
CA ARG A 51 -9.97 6.07 6.49
C ARG A 51 -9.33 7.36 6.88
N SER A 52 -9.25 8.30 5.95
CA SER A 52 -8.51 9.49 6.24
C SER A 52 -8.97 10.66 5.41
N ASN A 53 -8.67 11.83 5.92
CA ASN A 53 -8.76 13.08 5.19
C ASN A 53 -7.44 13.25 4.47
N GLU A 54 -7.50 13.46 3.18
CA GLU A 54 -6.28 13.45 2.38
C GLU A 54 -5.23 14.47 2.84
N PRO A 55 -5.58 15.74 3.08
CA PRO A 55 -4.56 16.67 3.57
C PRO A 55 -4.00 16.28 4.92
N PHE A 56 -4.84 15.75 5.81
CA PHE A 56 -4.38 15.38 7.13
C PHE A 56 -3.42 14.20 7.09
N ILE A 57 -3.74 13.19 6.30
CA ILE A 57 -2.89 12.02 6.24
C ILE A 57 -1.57 12.34 5.54
N ALA A 58 -1.62 13.21 4.53
CA ALA A 58 -0.39 13.63 3.87
C ALA A 58 0.53 14.36 4.83
N HIS A 59 -0.05 15.23 5.66
CA HIS A 59 0.72 15.94 6.65
C HIS A 59 1.35 14.97 7.66
N THR A 60 0.58 13.95 8.04
CA THR A 60 1.08 12.95 8.97
C THR A 60 2.24 12.19 8.36
N ILE A 61 2.15 11.87 7.09
CA ILE A 61 3.24 11.18 6.41
C ILE A 61 4.50 12.04 6.41
N VAL A 62 4.34 13.32 6.08
CA VAL A 62 5.49 14.22 6.08
C VAL A 62 6.13 14.28 7.46
N ASN A 63 5.31 14.44 8.49
CA ASN A 63 5.84 14.50 9.84
C ASN A 63 6.57 13.22 10.22
N SER A 64 6.03 12.08 9.80
CA SER A 64 6.68 10.81 10.09
C SER A 64 8.02 10.70 9.40
N MET A 65 8.09 11.18 8.18
CA MET A 65 9.35 11.17 7.43
C MET A 65 10.38 12.08 8.08
N LEU A 66 9.94 13.21 8.58
CA LEU A 66 10.86 14.14 9.22
C LEU A 66 11.40 13.60 10.54
N LYS A 67 10.64 12.73 11.18
CA LYS A 67 11.04 12.17 12.47
C LYS A 67 11.81 10.87 12.36
N SER A 68 11.66 10.17 11.24
CA SER A 68 12.26 8.86 11.09
C SER A 68 12.93 8.74 9.73
N GLU A 69 14.24 8.61 9.75
CA GLU A 69 14.99 8.44 8.51
C GLU A 69 14.59 7.14 7.82
N THR A 70 14.32 6.10 8.59
CA THR A 70 13.92 4.83 8.03
C THR A 70 12.60 4.97 7.27
N VAL A 71 11.63 5.66 7.88
CA VAL A 71 10.34 5.88 7.22
C VAL A 71 10.54 6.72 5.97
N SER A 72 11.35 7.75 6.07
CA SER A 72 11.62 8.61 4.93
C SER A 72 12.23 7.82 3.77
N ASP A 73 13.25 7.03 4.06
CA ASP A 73 13.91 6.23 3.04
C ASP A 73 12.94 5.26 2.39
N LEU A 74 12.12 4.63 3.20
CA LEU A 74 11.17 3.64 2.70
C LEU A 74 10.15 4.28 1.76
N ILE A 75 9.60 5.42 2.15
CA ILE A 75 8.58 6.07 1.34
C ILE A 75 9.18 6.60 0.06
N GLN A 76 10.38 7.16 0.13
CA GLN A 76 11.04 7.66 -1.07
C GLN A 76 11.39 6.52 -2.02
N ALA A 77 11.84 5.41 -1.49
CA ALA A 77 12.14 4.26 -2.32
C ALA A 77 10.89 3.75 -3.01
N ALA A 78 9.79 3.65 -2.27
CA ALA A 78 8.54 3.18 -2.85
C ALA A 78 8.05 4.13 -3.93
N SER A 79 8.17 5.43 -3.67
CA SER A 79 7.73 6.43 -4.63
C SER A 79 8.55 6.36 -5.91
N SER A 80 9.85 6.18 -5.77
CA SER A 80 10.74 6.07 -6.94
C SER A 80 10.39 4.85 -7.75
N TYR A 81 10.12 3.74 -7.07
CA TYR A 81 9.79 2.51 -7.77
C TYR A 81 8.48 2.65 -8.54
N VAL A 82 7.48 3.30 -7.92
CA VAL A 82 6.21 3.53 -8.58
C VAL A 82 6.42 4.38 -9.83
N THR A 83 7.24 5.41 -9.71
CA THR A 83 7.52 6.26 -10.86
C THR A 83 8.13 5.44 -11.99
N GLU A 84 9.08 4.58 -11.65
CA GLU A 84 9.68 3.71 -12.65
C GLU A 84 8.66 2.82 -13.33
N CYS A 85 7.79 2.23 -12.53
CA CYS A 85 6.77 1.34 -13.08
C CYS A 85 5.84 2.10 -14.00
N ARG A 86 5.47 3.30 -13.62
CA ARG A 86 4.57 4.10 -14.44
C ARG A 86 5.23 4.53 -15.75
N ILE A 87 6.51 4.81 -15.70
CA ILE A 87 7.23 5.16 -16.91
C ILE A 87 7.23 3.99 -17.87
N ARG A 88 7.45 2.79 -17.35
CA ARG A 88 7.42 1.60 -18.20
C ARG A 88 6.05 1.36 -18.80
N GLU A 89 5.02 1.54 -17.98
CA GLU A 89 3.66 1.36 -18.44
C GLU A 89 3.31 2.39 -19.51
N ASN A 90 3.72 3.62 -19.28
CA ASN A 90 3.43 4.68 -20.23
C ASN A 90 4.12 4.44 -21.55
N LYS A 91 5.32 3.89 -21.52
CA LYS A 91 6.01 3.58 -22.75
C LYS A 91 5.23 2.54 -23.55
N GLY A 92 4.81 1.48 -22.87
CA GLY A 92 4.02 0.46 -23.55
C GLY A 92 2.71 1.01 -24.04
N ASN A 93 2.06 1.80 -23.21
CA ASN A 93 0.79 2.39 -23.57
C ASN A 93 0.95 3.42 -24.67
N HIS A 94 2.05 4.14 -24.65
CA HIS A 94 2.30 5.12 -25.66
C HIS A 94 2.35 4.48 -27.04
N ASP A 95 3.01 3.36 -27.13
CA ASP A 95 3.07 2.63 -28.40
C ASP A 95 1.70 2.27 -28.88
N LYS A 96 0.82 1.89 -27.97
CA LYS A 96 -0.52 1.51 -28.35
C LYS A 96 -1.40 2.70 -28.63
N HIS A 97 -1.22 3.75 -27.88
CA HIS A 97 -2.11 4.89 -27.92
C HIS A 97 -1.75 5.91 -28.96
N GLN A 98 -0.61 5.78 -29.56
CA GLN A 98 -0.20 6.73 -30.56
C GLN A 98 -1.22 6.86 -31.69
N LYS A 99 -1.96 5.81 -31.89
CA LYS A 99 -2.94 5.81 -32.96
C LYS A 99 -4.23 6.47 -32.57
N THR A 100 -4.54 6.42 -31.28
CA THR A 100 -5.82 6.92 -30.82
C THR A 100 -5.72 8.26 -30.15
N THR A 101 -4.61 8.50 -29.53
CA THR A 101 -4.42 9.74 -28.85
C THR A 101 -4.02 10.82 -29.82
N VAL A 102 -4.56 11.90 -29.64
CA VAL A 102 -4.26 12.92 -30.59
C VAL A 102 -3.61 14.09 -29.98
#